data_313ae297a5b9e4dfee1f2f22ef146fef
#
_entry.id   313ae297a5b9e4dfee1f2f22ef146fef
#
_cell.length_a   1.000
_cell.length_b   1.000
_cell.length_c   1.000
_cell.angle_alpha   90.00
_cell.angle_beta   90.00
_cell.angle_gamma   90.00
#
_symmetry.space_group_name_H-M   'P 1'
#
loop_
_entity.id
_entity.type
_entity.pdbx_description
1 polymer ?
#
loop_
_entity_poly.entity_id
_entity_poly.type
_entity_poly.pdbx_seq_one_letter_code
_entity_poly.pdbx_strand_id
1 'polypeptide(L)'
;MVNRLMLLDTASLYFRAFYGVPDTIRRPDGTPVNAVRGLLDMIARLTTDYGASHLVACWDDDWRPQWRVDLLPTYKSHRVAEVRQAAPDVEVVPDALEAQIPLIRHVLGLAGIAVVGAPEHEADDVVGTYASHADLPVDVVTGDRDLFQLVDDARQVRVIYTARGMKNLEVLTDAVVVGKYRVLPEQYADYATLRGDASDGLPGVAGIGEKTAAALLLEHGTLDGLVAAAADPGGGVSASVRSKLGAAADYLKVAPAVVNVVRNLELPSLEEAGAELHAVRGEARDELERLATEWNLGGSIQRLLQALDRRP
;
A
#
# COMPACT_ATOMS: atom_id res chain seq x y z
N MET A 1 13.70 -21.38 10.16
CA MET A 1 12.91 -20.14 10.24
C MET A 1 11.61 -20.40 9.47
N VAL A 2 10.48 -19.84 9.88
CA VAL A 2 9.23 -19.96 9.10
C VAL A 2 9.37 -19.07 7.89
N ASN A 3 9.11 -19.60 6.68
CA ASN A 3 9.08 -18.80 5.47
C ASN A 3 7.96 -17.75 5.60
N ARG A 4 8.24 -16.51 5.17
CA ARG A 4 7.33 -15.38 5.27
C ARG A 4 7.47 -14.48 4.04
N LEU A 5 6.34 -14.11 3.46
CA LEU A 5 6.26 -13.16 2.36
C LEU A 5 6.13 -11.73 2.90
N MET A 6 6.96 -10.83 2.41
CA MET A 6 6.83 -9.39 2.65
C MET A 6 6.39 -8.70 1.36
N LEU A 7 5.28 -7.99 1.43
CA LEU A 7 4.73 -7.19 0.33
C LEU A 7 4.92 -5.71 0.67
N LEU A 8 5.66 -5.00 -0.17
CA LEU A 8 5.90 -3.58 0.01
C LEU A 8 4.94 -2.77 -0.87
N ASP A 9 4.17 -1.89 -0.27
CA ASP A 9 3.60 -0.74 -0.95
C ASP A 9 4.77 0.23 -1.22
N THR A 10 5.39 0.07 -2.39
CA THR A 10 6.71 0.68 -2.65
C THR A 10 6.62 2.18 -2.79
N ALA A 11 5.54 2.70 -3.38
CA ALA A 11 5.32 4.13 -3.53
C ALA A 11 5.21 4.81 -2.17
N SER A 12 4.37 4.29 -1.28
CA SER A 12 4.25 4.81 0.09
C SER A 12 5.59 4.86 0.82
N LEU A 13 6.46 3.86 0.60
CA LEU A 13 7.78 3.80 1.25
C LEU A 13 8.77 4.79 0.65
N TYR A 14 8.87 4.94 -0.69
CA TYR A 14 9.83 5.88 -1.25
C TYR A 14 9.38 7.35 -1.08
N PHE A 15 8.07 7.64 -1.11
CA PHE A 15 7.57 8.96 -0.71
C PHE A 15 7.93 9.28 0.75
N ARG A 16 7.72 8.32 1.64
CA ARG A 16 8.12 8.46 3.05
C ARG A 16 9.61 8.69 3.21
N ALA A 17 10.44 7.96 2.46
CA ALA A 17 11.89 8.15 2.47
C ALA A 17 12.27 9.56 1.98
N PHE A 18 11.64 10.02 0.90
CA PHE A 18 11.88 11.33 0.32
C PHE A 18 11.61 12.47 1.32
N TYR A 19 10.46 12.44 1.98
CA TYR A 19 10.10 13.49 2.95
C TYR A 19 10.70 13.30 4.33
N GLY A 20 11.08 12.09 4.71
CA GLY A 20 11.57 11.75 6.05
C GLY A 20 13.09 11.72 6.20
N VAL A 21 13.83 11.57 5.10
CA VAL A 21 15.30 11.53 5.11
C VAL A 21 15.83 12.87 4.57
N PRO A 22 16.77 13.53 5.28
CA PRO A 22 17.37 14.77 4.81
C PRO A 22 18.02 14.63 3.42
N ASP A 23 17.81 15.61 2.56
CA ASP A 23 18.37 15.68 1.20
C ASP A 23 19.82 16.20 1.14
N THR A 24 20.51 16.19 2.27
CA THR A 24 21.89 16.69 2.40
C THR A 24 22.90 15.82 1.68
N ILE A 25 22.59 14.53 1.46
CA ILE A 25 23.42 13.61 0.70
C ILE A 25 22.94 13.60 -0.73
N ARG A 26 23.86 14.00 -1.63
CA ARG A 26 23.56 14.19 -3.04
C ARG A 26 24.60 13.48 -3.91
N ARG A 27 24.20 13.18 -5.13
CA ARG A 27 25.10 12.79 -6.21
C ARG A 27 26.06 13.95 -6.54
N PRO A 28 27.21 13.71 -7.19
CA PRO A 28 28.14 14.77 -7.60
C PRO A 28 27.51 15.88 -8.49
N ASP A 29 26.47 15.56 -9.25
CA ASP A 29 25.71 16.52 -10.07
C ASP A 29 24.68 17.36 -9.27
N GLY A 30 24.57 17.12 -7.97
CA GLY A 30 23.64 17.81 -7.09
C GLY A 30 22.28 17.13 -6.93
N THR A 31 21.99 16.04 -7.64
CA THR A 31 20.73 15.29 -7.51
C THR A 31 20.61 14.66 -6.12
N PRO A 32 19.52 14.88 -5.37
CA PRO A 32 19.33 14.22 -4.08
C PRO A 32 19.12 12.72 -4.27
N VAL A 33 19.48 11.92 -3.24
CA VAL A 33 19.37 10.46 -3.26
C VAL A 33 18.70 9.93 -1.98
N ASN A 34 18.01 10.81 -1.29
CA ASN A 34 17.37 10.53 0.00
C ASN A 34 16.25 9.47 -0.11
N ALA A 35 15.46 9.48 -1.18
CA ALA A 35 14.41 8.48 -1.41
C ALA A 35 15.01 7.09 -1.61
N VAL A 36 16.00 6.95 -2.50
CA VAL A 36 16.70 5.66 -2.72
C VAL A 36 17.33 5.16 -1.43
N ARG A 37 18.13 5.98 -0.76
CA ARG A 37 18.83 5.60 0.48
C ARG A 37 17.84 5.18 1.57
N GLY A 38 16.81 5.99 1.78
CA GLY A 38 15.81 5.73 2.80
C GLY A 38 15.03 4.45 2.54
N LEU A 39 14.63 4.21 1.29
CA LEU A 39 13.94 2.98 0.91
C LEU A 39 14.81 1.75 1.14
N LEU A 40 16.07 1.77 0.69
CA LEU A 40 17.00 0.64 0.89
C LEU A 40 17.25 0.35 2.36
N ASP A 41 17.38 1.39 3.18
CA ASP A 41 17.53 1.25 4.64
C ASP A 41 16.25 0.68 5.29
N MET A 42 15.07 1.07 4.82
CA MET A 42 13.80 0.49 5.26
C MET A 42 13.72 -0.99 4.91
N ILE A 43 14.03 -1.36 3.66
CA ILE A 43 14.00 -2.75 3.20
C ILE A 43 14.98 -3.60 4.00
N ALA A 44 16.23 -3.17 4.13
CA ALA A 44 17.25 -3.88 4.90
C ALA A 44 16.82 -4.14 6.34
N ARG A 45 16.24 -3.13 7.00
CA ARG A 45 15.76 -3.23 8.37
C ARG A 45 14.55 -4.16 8.47
N LEU A 46 13.52 -3.95 7.63
CA LEU A 46 12.29 -4.75 7.65
C LEU A 46 12.58 -6.22 7.38
N THR A 47 13.39 -6.50 6.37
CA THR A 47 13.82 -7.86 6.05
C THR A 47 14.55 -8.51 7.23
N THR A 48 15.38 -7.76 7.95
CA THR A 48 16.12 -8.28 9.12
C THR A 48 15.20 -8.46 10.33
N ASP A 49 14.40 -7.44 10.68
CA ASP A 49 13.60 -7.41 11.90
C ASP A 49 12.43 -8.41 11.85
N TYR A 50 11.82 -8.60 10.67
CA TYR A 50 10.65 -9.47 10.49
C TYR A 50 10.97 -10.83 9.85
N GLY A 51 12.20 -11.06 9.42
CA GLY A 51 12.65 -12.36 8.96
C GLY A 51 12.05 -12.80 7.61
N ALA A 52 11.74 -11.85 6.70
CA ALA A 52 11.19 -12.17 5.39
C ALA A 52 12.08 -13.11 4.60
N SER A 53 11.54 -14.20 4.05
CA SER A 53 12.22 -15.12 3.11
C SER A 53 11.88 -14.80 1.66
N HIS A 54 10.72 -14.18 1.42
CA HIS A 54 10.25 -13.71 0.12
C HIS A 54 9.87 -12.25 0.24
N LEU A 55 10.13 -11.49 -0.82
CA LEU A 55 9.80 -10.07 -0.87
C LEU A 55 9.37 -9.67 -2.27
N VAL A 56 8.24 -8.95 -2.34
CA VAL A 56 7.77 -8.31 -3.57
C VAL A 56 7.64 -6.81 -3.31
N ALA A 57 8.32 -6.01 -4.10
CA ALA A 57 8.09 -4.59 -4.21
C ALA A 57 6.90 -4.37 -5.17
N CYS A 58 5.70 -4.23 -4.60
CA CYS A 58 4.49 -3.94 -5.36
C CYS A 58 4.56 -2.53 -5.92
N TRP A 59 4.21 -2.36 -7.19
CA TRP A 59 4.45 -1.15 -7.94
C TRP A 59 3.17 -0.59 -8.55
N ASP A 60 3.02 0.74 -8.53
CA ASP A 60 1.96 1.42 -9.26
C ASP A 60 2.33 1.51 -10.74
N ASP A 61 1.77 0.64 -11.58
CA ASP A 61 1.83 0.82 -13.02
C ASP A 61 0.78 1.85 -13.47
N ASP A 62 -0.28 2.01 -12.68
CA ASP A 62 -1.24 3.10 -12.76
C ASP A 62 -1.68 3.53 -11.35
N TRP A 63 -1.21 4.69 -10.86
CA TRP A 63 -1.51 5.20 -9.53
C TRP A 63 -2.95 5.73 -9.36
N ARG A 64 -3.66 5.94 -10.49
CA ARG A 64 -5.03 6.46 -10.56
C ARG A 64 -5.80 5.82 -11.73
N PRO A 65 -6.14 4.54 -11.63
CA PRO A 65 -6.73 3.78 -12.71
C PRO A 65 -8.01 4.41 -13.25
N GLN A 66 -8.15 4.47 -14.59
CA GLN A 66 -9.28 5.12 -15.24
C GLN A 66 -10.61 4.51 -14.80
N TRP A 67 -10.69 3.20 -14.60
CA TRP A 67 -11.92 2.56 -14.14
C TRP A 67 -12.40 3.03 -12.75
N ARG A 68 -11.48 3.38 -11.82
CA ARG A 68 -11.82 4.02 -10.54
C ARG A 68 -12.30 5.45 -10.74
N VAL A 69 -11.68 6.19 -11.66
CA VAL A 69 -12.07 7.54 -12.02
C VAL A 69 -13.45 7.59 -12.67
N ASP A 70 -13.76 6.62 -13.53
CA ASP A 70 -15.07 6.50 -14.18
C ASP A 70 -16.19 6.26 -13.16
N LEU A 71 -15.89 5.47 -12.12
CA LEU A 71 -16.81 5.24 -11.00
C LEU A 71 -16.93 6.45 -10.07
N LEU A 72 -15.80 7.08 -9.74
CA LEU A 72 -15.73 8.21 -8.82
C LEU A 72 -14.73 9.27 -9.31
N PRO A 73 -15.19 10.27 -10.09
CA PRO A 73 -14.30 11.29 -10.68
C PRO A 73 -13.43 12.07 -9.67
N THR A 74 -13.86 12.14 -8.40
CA THR A 74 -13.08 12.77 -7.32
C THR A 74 -11.91 11.94 -6.83
N TYR A 75 -11.83 10.64 -7.21
CA TYR A 75 -10.77 9.75 -6.77
C TYR A 75 -9.40 10.31 -7.10
N LYS A 76 -8.60 10.57 -6.07
CA LYS A 76 -7.24 11.13 -6.12
C LYS A 76 -7.08 12.39 -7.03
N SER A 77 -8.17 13.08 -7.37
CA SER A 77 -8.17 14.20 -8.33
C SER A 77 -7.25 15.35 -7.92
N HIS A 78 -7.05 15.57 -6.64
CA HIS A 78 -6.17 16.61 -6.09
C HIS A 78 -4.67 16.30 -6.26
N ARG A 79 -4.29 15.07 -6.65
CA ARG A 79 -2.91 14.66 -6.92
C ARG A 79 -2.56 14.74 -8.42
N VAL A 80 -3.51 15.09 -9.28
CA VAL A 80 -3.31 15.12 -10.74
C VAL A 80 -2.57 16.40 -11.14
N ALA A 81 -1.40 16.26 -11.77
CA ALA A 81 -0.67 17.35 -12.41
C ALA A 81 -1.13 17.54 -13.87
N GLU A 82 -1.35 16.44 -14.60
CA GLU A 82 -1.76 16.43 -16.00
C GLU A 82 -2.68 15.24 -16.27
N VAL A 83 -3.83 15.48 -16.90
CA VAL A 83 -4.76 14.43 -17.34
C VAL A 83 -4.34 13.92 -18.72
N ARG A 84 -4.26 12.60 -18.90
CA ARG A 84 -3.92 11.94 -20.17
C ARG A 84 -5.06 11.06 -20.67
N GLN A 85 -5.33 11.10 -21.99
CA GLN A 85 -6.45 10.36 -22.59
C GLN A 85 -6.15 8.88 -22.89
N ALA A 86 -4.89 8.50 -23.04
CA ALA A 86 -4.47 7.16 -23.49
C ALA A 86 -3.29 6.60 -22.70
N ALA A 87 -3.05 7.12 -21.51
CA ALA A 87 -2.00 6.70 -20.58
C ALA A 87 -2.42 7.11 -19.17
N PRO A 88 -1.82 6.55 -18.10
CA PRO A 88 -2.05 7.00 -16.73
C PRO A 88 -1.89 8.51 -16.58
N ASP A 89 -2.75 9.13 -15.78
CA ASP A 89 -2.62 10.55 -15.40
C ASP A 89 -1.25 10.82 -14.75
N VAL A 90 -0.72 12.03 -14.95
CA VAL A 90 0.53 12.42 -14.30
C VAL A 90 0.25 12.85 -12.87
N GLU A 91 0.88 12.18 -11.91
CA GLU A 91 0.82 12.54 -10.50
C GLU A 91 1.69 13.77 -10.21
N VAL A 92 1.28 14.58 -9.23
CA VAL A 92 2.12 15.65 -8.67
C VAL A 92 3.25 15.01 -7.85
N VAL A 93 4.38 14.75 -8.49
CA VAL A 93 5.59 14.22 -7.86
C VAL A 93 6.67 15.31 -7.90
N PRO A 94 7.39 15.58 -6.80
CA PRO A 94 8.53 16.48 -6.85
C PRO A 94 9.58 16.01 -7.86
N ASP A 95 10.08 16.90 -8.75
CA ASP A 95 11.09 16.57 -9.77
C ASP A 95 12.30 15.81 -9.19
N ALA A 96 12.70 16.20 -7.97
CA ALA A 96 13.81 15.59 -7.25
C ALA A 96 13.51 14.14 -6.81
N LEU A 97 12.25 13.75 -6.62
CA LEU A 97 11.85 12.36 -6.36
C LEU A 97 11.70 11.61 -7.68
N GLU A 98 11.07 12.21 -8.68
CA GLU A 98 10.86 11.60 -9.99
C GLU A 98 12.20 11.12 -10.59
N ALA A 99 13.25 11.93 -10.47
CA ALA A 99 14.61 11.57 -10.90
C ALA A 99 15.21 10.35 -10.18
N GLN A 100 14.70 9.99 -8.97
CA GLN A 100 15.18 8.86 -8.19
C GLN A 100 14.42 7.55 -8.47
N ILE A 101 13.18 7.61 -8.96
CA ILE A 101 12.32 6.42 -9.16
C ILE A 101 12.95 5.38 -10.10
N PRO A 102 13.52 5.74 -11.27
CA PRO A 102 14.18 4.75 -12.14
C PRO A 102 15.36 4.06 -11.46
N LEU A 103 16.14 4.79 -10.66
CA LEU A 103 17.25 4.20 -9.89
C LEU A 103 16.75 3.25 -8.82
N ILE A 104 15.66 3.57 -8.13
CA ILE A 104 15.04 2.65 -7.15
C ILE A 104 14.73 1.32 -7.84
N ARG A 105 14.02 1.36 -8.97
CA ARG A 105 13.62 0.14 -9.69
C ARG A 105 14.84 -0.66 -10.17
N HIS A 106 15.86 0.02 -10.66
CA HIS A 106 17.11 -0.59 -11.11
C HIS A 106 17.87 -1.29 -9.96
N VAL A 107 18.03 -0.60 -8.83
CA VAL A 107 18.72 -1.16 -7.65
C VAL A 107 17.96 -2.34 -7.06
N LEU A 108 16.63 -2.30 -7.00
CA LEU A 108 15.82 -3.43 -6.54
C LEU A 108 16.02 -4.65 -7.46
N GLY A 109 16.00 -4.47 -8.79
CA GLY A 109 16.27 -5.53 -9.75
C GLY A 109 17.66 -6.15 -9.59
N LEU A 110 18.72 -5.33 -9.45
CA LEU A 110 20.08 -5.82 -9.19
C LEU A 110 20.20 -6.56 -7.85
N ALA A 111 19.44 -6.15 -6.85
CA ALA A 111 19.39 -6.81 -5.56
C ALA A 111 18.60 -8.14 -5.59
N GLY A 112 18.03 -8.53 -6.74
CA GLY A 112 17.18 -9.71 -6.86
C GLY A 112 15.84 -9.58 -6.12
N ILE A 113 15.37 -8.37 -5.90
CA ILE A 113 14.07 -8.10 -5.30
C ILE A 113 13.03 -8.01 -6.42
N ALA A 114 12.02 -8.87 -6.36
CA ALA A 114 10.91 -8.85 -7.32
C ALA A 114 10.19 -7.50 -7.30
N VAL A 115 10.03 -6.88 -8.48
CA VAL A 115 9.22 -5.67 -8.67
C VAL A 115 8.04 -6.03 -9.55
N VAL A 116 6.83 -5.99 -9.00
CA VAL A 116 5.62 -6.42 -9.70
C VAL A 116 4.59 -5.30 -9.66
N GLY A 117 4.13 -4.90 -10.84
CA GLY A 117 2.98 -4.04 -11.08
C GLY A 117 1.95 -4.75 -11.94
N ALA A 118 0.81 -4.12 -12.16
CA ALA A 118 -0.23 -4.61 -13.05
C ALA A 118 -0.80 -3.44 -13.87
N PRO A 119 -0.99 -3.61 -15.20
CA PRO A 119 -1.59 -2.57 -16.03
C PRO A 119 -2.95 -2.15 -15.49
N GLU A 120 -3.23 -0.85 -15.51
CA GLU A 120 -4.49 -0.25 -15.04
C GLU A 120 -4.84 -0.54 -13.57
N HIS A 121 -3.79 -0.87 -12.73
CA HIS A 121 -3.97 -1.14 -11.30
C HIS A 121 -2.87 -0.50 -10.47
N GLU A 122 -3.22 -0.26 -9.21
CA GLU A 122 -2.34 0.31 -8.19
C GLU A 122 -1.51 -0.79 -7.49
N ALA A 123 -0.44 -0.39 -6.82
CA ALA A 123 0.33 -1.29 -5.96
C ALA A 123 -0.54 -1.99 -4.92
N ASP A 124 -1.58 -1.31 -4.40
CA ASP A 124 -2.53 -1.84 -3.43
C ASP A 124 -3.29 -3.07 -3.95
N ASP A 125 -3.65 -3.08 -5.25
CA ASP A 125 -4.32 -4.21 -5.90
C ASP A 125 -3.36 -5.40 -6.07
N VAL A 126 -2.09 -5.12 -6.35
CA VAL A 126 -1.03 -6.16 -6.40
C VAL A 126 -0.81 -6.75 -5.01
N VAL A 127 -0.70 -5.91 -3.98
CA VAL A 127 -0.62 -6.33 -2.56
C VAL A 127 -1.85 -7.16 -2.18
N GLY A 128 -3.05 -6.67 -2.52
CA GLY A 128 -4.32 -7.34 -2.24
C GLY A 128 -4.39 -8.73 -2.85
N THR A 129 -3.92 -8.87 -4.09
CA THR A 129 -3.92 -10.14 -4.81
C THR A 129 -2.93 -11.13 -4.18
N TYR A 130 -1.66 -10.74 -4.00
CA TYR A 130 -0.69 -11.65 -3.37
C TYR A 130 -1.08 -12.02 -1.93
N ALA A 131 -1.51 -11.07 -1.12
CA ALA A 131 -1.93 -11.33 0.26
C ALA A 131 -3.13 -12.28 0.33
N SER A 132 -4.01 -12.24 -0.68
CA SER A 132 -5.21 -13.09 -0.74
C SER A 132 -4.93 -14.52 -1.20
N HIS A 133 -3.81 -14.77 -1.89
CA HIS A 133 -3.53 -16.09 -2.49
C HIS A 133 -2.23 -16.75 -2.00
N ALA A 134 -1.42 -16.06 -1.20
CA ALA A 134 -0.17 -16.64 -0.69
C ALA A 134 -0.44 -17.78 0.30
N ASP A 135 0.32 -18.87 0.14
CA ASP A 135 0.37 -20.00 1.07
C ASP A 135 1.35 -19.75 2.25
N LEU A 136 2.01 -18.60 2.25
CA LEU A 136 2.95 -18.17 3.28
C LEU A 136 2.29 -17.14 4.22
N PRO A 137 2.72 -17.06 5.48
CA PRO A 137 2.44 -15.89 6.32
C PRO A 137 2.87 -14.60 5.62
N VAL A 138 2.02 -13.57 5.64
CA VAL A 138 2.22 -12.32 4.91
C VAL A 138 2.42 -11.13 5.84
N ASP A 139 3.42 -10.32 5.56
CA ASP A 139 3.65 -9.00 6.12
C ASP A 139 3.43 -7.95 5.03
N VAL A 140 2.30 -7.25 5.08
CA VAL A 140 2.04 -6.09 4.22
C VAL A 140 2.66 -4.85 4.84
N VAL A 141 3.58 -4.19 4.13
CA VAL A 141 4.27 -2.99 4.63
C VAL A 141 3.76 -1.77 3.89
N THR A 142 3.02 -0.92 4.57
CA THR A 142 2.41 0.28 3.98
C THR A 142 2.32 1.45 4.95
N GLY A 143 2.15 2.65 4.42
CA GLY A 143 1.73 3.84 5.15
C GLY A 143 0.24 4.16 4.98
N ASP A 144 -0.47 3.36 4.18
CA ASP A 144 -1.88 3.53 3.88
C ASP A 144 -2.77 2.68 4.80
N ARG A 145 -3.92 3.22 5.19
CA ARG A 145 -4.90 2.54 6.04
C ARG A 145 -5.85 1.66 5.25
N ASP A 146 -6.00 1.89 3.97
CA ASP A 146 -6.92 1.11 3.15
C ASP A 146 -6.50 -0.36 3.06
N LEU A 147 -5.19 -0.64 3.18
CA LEU A 147 -4.67 -2.00 3.27
C LEU A 147 -4.98 -2.72 4.61
N PHE A 148 -5.58 -2.05 5.60
CA PHE A 148 -6.04 -2.71 6.82
C PHE A 148 -7.18 -3.72 6.56
N GLN A 149 -7.89 -3.57 5.43
CA GLN A 149 -8.86 -4.54 4.96
C GLN A 149 -8.27 -5.92 4.63
N LEU A 150 -6.93 -6.03 4.55
CA LEU A 150 -6.21 -7.28 4.26
C LEU A 150 -5.80 -8.05 5.51
N VAL A 151 -5.87 -7.44 6.69
CA VAL A 151 -5.52 -8.10 7.95
C VAL A 151 -6.42 -9.32 8.14
N ASP A 152 -5.79 -10.47 8.45
CA ASP A 152 -6.47 -11.75 8.67
C ASP A 152 -5.55 -12.65 9.51
N ASP A 153 -5.79 -12.69 10.83
CA ASP A 153 -4.97 -13.47 11.75
C ASP A 153 -5.09 -14.99 11.48
N ALA A 154 -6.24 -15.46 10.95
CA ALA A 154 -6.44 -16.88 10.63
C ALA A 154 -5.57 -17.32 9.44
N ARG A 155 -5.33 -16.44 8.47
CA ARG A 155 -4.45 -16.64 7.32
C ARG A 155 -3.03 -16.14 7.57
N GLN A 156 -2.74 -15.63 8.76
CA GLN A 156 -1.45 -15.02 9.14
C GLN A 156 -1.04 -13.83 8.26
N VAL A 157 -2.01 -13.05 7.80
CA VAL A 157 -1.81 -11.78 7.09
C VAL A 157 -1.89 -10.64 8.10
N ARG A 158 -0.83 -9.86 8.21
CA ARG A 158 -0.79 -8.67 9.07
C ARG A 158 -0.22 -7.47 8.33
N VAL A 159 -0.54 -6.26 8.79
CA VAL A 159 0.00 -5.02 8.23
C VAL A 159 1.07 -4.46 9.16
N ILE A 160 2.23 -4.15 8.62
CA ILE A 160 3.29 -3.36 9.26
C ILE A 160 3.10 -1.91 8.84
N TYR A 161 2.47 -1.13 9.70
CA TYR A 161 2.09 0.23 9.41
C TYR A 161 3.22 1.21 9.67
N THR A 162 3.61 1.94 8.63
CA THR A 162 4.79 2.82 8.63
C THR A 162 4.46 4.30 8.84
N ALA A 163 3.18 4.71 8.87
CA ALA A 163 2.78 6.12 8.85
C ALA A 163 3.38 6.97 9.98
N ARG A 164 3.74 6.36 11.12
CA ARG A 164 4.39 7.04 12.24
C ARG A 164 5.93 7.01 12.17
N GLY A 165 6.48 6.60 11.02
CA GLY A 165 7.92 6.47 10.77
C GLY A 165 8.50 5.16 11.26
N MET A 166 9.66 4.83 10.73
CA MET A 166 10.35 3.54 10.96
C MET A 166 10.70 3.25 12.42
N LYS A 167 10.76 4.26 13.28
CA LYS A 167 11.01 4.07 14.73
C LYS A 167 9.75 3.62 15.50
N ASN A 168 8.57 3.87 14.93
CA ASN A 168 7.28 3.66 15.56
C ASN A 168 6.38 2.77 14.68
N LEU A 169 6.96 1.71 14.11
CA LEU A 169 6.21 0.73 13.35
C LEU A 169 5.12 0.10 14.23
N GLU A 170 3.97 -0.08 13.65
CA GLU A 170 2.84 -0.71 14.31
C GLU A 170 2.42 -1.96 13.53
N VAL A 171 2.32 -3.08 14.22
CA VAL A 171 1.82 -4.33 13.63
C VAL A 171 0.31 -4.40 13.86
N LEU A 172 -0.45 -4.35 12.78
CA LEU A 172 -1.91 -4.46 12.78
C LEU A 172 -2.29 -5.93 12.66
N THR A 173 -3.05 -6.41 13.63
CA THR A 173 -3.73 -7.70 13.71
C THR A 173 -5.22 -7.45 13.85
N ASP A 174 -6.06 -8.48 13.75
CA ASP A 174 -7.51 -8.37 13.97
C ASP A 174 -7.81 -7.60 15.26
N ALA A 175 -7.17 -8.01 16.35
CA ALA A 175 -7.39 -7.38 17.66
C ALA A 175 -7.00 -5.89 17.68
N VAL A 176 -5.94 -5.50 16.98
CA VAL A 176 -5.49 -4.11 16.92
C VAL A 176 -6.44 -3.27 16.07
N VAL A 177 -6.91 -3.78 14.93
CA VAL A 177 -7.90 -3.09 14.08
C VAL A 177 -9.20 -2.89 14.85
N VAL A 178 -9.74 -3.95 15.46
CA VAL A 178 -10.96 -3.88 16.27
C VAL A 178 -10.79 -2.91 17.47
N GLY A 179 -9.65 -2.99 18.15
CA GLY A 179 -9.38 -2.11 19.30
C GLY A 179 -9.37 -0.63 18.95
N LYS A 180 -8.87 -0.28 17.77
CA LYS A 180 -8.72 1.12 17.33
C LYS A 180 -9.92 1.67 16.60
N TYR A 181 -10.47 0.89 15.67
CA TYR A 181 -11.48 1.37 14.73
C TYR A 181 -12.88 0.86 15.06
N ARG A 182 -13.00 -0.14 15.94
CA ARG A 182 -14.26 -0.77 16.34
C ARG A 182 -14.99 -1.47 15.19
N VAL A 183 -14.23 -1.90 14.18
CA VAL A 183 -14.69 -2.71 13.06
C VAL A 183 -13.74 -3.89 12.87
N LEU A 184 -14.23 -4.97 12.29
CA LEU A 184 -13.39 -6.07 11.83
C LEU A 184 -12.55 -5.63 10.62
N PRO A 185 -11.36 -6.22 10.37
CA PRO A 185 -10.59 -5.91 9.16
C PRO A 185 -11.40 -6.04 7.87
N GLU A 186 -12.18 -7.08 7.73
CA GLU A 186 -13.08 -7.31 6.59
C GLU A 186 -14.15 -6.21 6.39
N GLN A 187 -14.46 -5.47 7.45
CA GLN A 187 -15.39 -4.32 7.41
C GLN A 187 -14.67 -3.00 7.13
N TYR A 188 -13.32 -2.99 7.02
CA TYR A 188 -12.58 -1.74 6.96
C TYR A 188 -12.87 -0.93 5.69
N ALA A 189 -13.07 -1.60 4.54
CA ALA A 189 -13.46 -0.94 3.30
C ALA A 189 -14.87 -0.30 3.40
N ASP A 190 -15.84 -0.99 4.00
CA ASP A 190 -17.17 -0.46 4.27
C ASP A 190 -17.13 0.73 5.22
N TYR A 191 -16.28 0.63 6.25
CA TYR A 191 -16.04 1.70 7.21
C TYR A 191 -15.43 2.94 6.53
N ALA A 192 -14.43 2.77 5.67
CA ALA A 192 -13.83 3.85 4.90
C ALA A 192 -14.84 4.46 3.92
N THR A 193 -15.64 3.64 3.25
CA THR A 193 -16.75 4.09 2.38
C THR A 193 -17.72 4.98 3.13
N LEU A 194 -18.18 4.58 4.30
CA LEU A 194 -19.15 5.35 5.10
C LEU A 194 -18.56 6.67 5.63
N ARG A 195 -17.35 6.60 6.17
CA ARG A 195 -16.66 7.73 6.79
C ARG A 195 -16.16 8.73 5.75
N GLY A 196 -15.78 8.24 4.57
CA GLY A 196 -15.01 8.95 3.58
C GLY A 196 -13.49 8.92 3.86
N ASP A 197 -12.71 9.22 2.83
CA ASP A 197 -11.27 9.47 2.94
C ASP A 197 -10.86 10.63 2.03
N ALA A 198 -10.45 11.73 2.66
CA ALA A 198 -10.04 12.94 1.92
C ALA A 198 -8.73 12.73 1.14
N SER A 199 -7.85 11.79 1.60
CA SER A 199 -6.60 11.49 0.90
C SER A 199 -6.83 10.82 -0.44
N ASP A 200 -7.96 10.12 -0.60
CA ASP A 200 -8.37 9.48 -1.84
C ASP A 200 -9.54 10.16 -2.55
N GLY A 201 -9.97 11.32 -2.03
CA GLY A 201 -11.08 12.07 -2.64
C GLY A 201 -12.45 11.41 -2.44
N LEU A 202 -12.59 10.55 -1.42
CA LEU A 202 -13.84 9.89 -1.06
C LEU A 202 -14.65 10.79 -0.14
N PRO A 203 -15.84 11.27 -0.56
CA PRO A 203 -16.64 12.20 0.26
C PRO A 203 -17.26 11.55 1.50
N GLY A 204 -17.47 10.23 1.47
CA GLY A 204 -18.22 9.55 2.52
C GLY A 204 -19.72 9.91 2.53
N VAL A 205 -20.40 9.44 3.57
CA VAL A 205 -21.82 9.80 3.82
C VAL A 205 -21.87 10.99 4.76
N ALA A 206 -22.42 12.11 4.29
CA ALA A 206 -22.48 13.36 5.05
C ALA A 206 -23.12 13.15 6.44
N GLY A 207 -22.38 13.51 7.50
CA GLY A 207 -22.80 13.35 8.88
C GLY A 207 -22.70 11.92 9.43
N ILE A 208 -22.02 11.01 8.75
CA ILE A 208 -21.60 9.70 9.26
C ILE A 208 -20.07 9.73 9.40
N GLY A 209 -19.59 9.97 10.62
CA GLY A 209 -18.16 9.90 10.93
C GLY A 209 -17.78 8.55 11.54
N GLU A 210 -16.51 8.44 11.95
CA GLU A 210 -15.88 7.19 12.45
C GLU A 210 -16.73 6.40 13.44
N LYS A 211 -17.20 7.06 14.51
CA LYS A 211 -17.98 6.38 15.56
C LYS A 211 -19.32 5.86 15.07
N THR A 212 -19.99 6.62 14.20
CA THR A 212 -21.30 6.24 13.65
C THR A 212 -21.13 5.12 12.64
N ALA A 213 -20.14 5.21 11.76
CA ALA A 213 -19.85 4.16 10.78
C ALA A 213 -19.54 2.81 11.48
N ALA A 214 -18.67 2.83 12.51
CA ALA A 214 -18.35 1.63 13.26
C ALA A 214 -19.57 1.04 14.00
N ALA A 215 -20.42 1.86 14.62
CA ALA A 215 -21.62 1.39 15.30
C ALA A 215 -22.63 0.75 14.31
N LEU A 216 -22.79 1.36 13.13
CA LEU A 216 -23.69 0.83 12.10
C LEU A 216 -23.18 -0.52 11.54
N LEU A 217 -21.87 -0.65 11.30
CA LEU A 217 -21.29 -1.90 10.85
C LEU A 217 -21.30 -2.99 11.92
N LEU A 218 -21.16 -2.62 13.19
CA LEU A 218 -21.32 -3.57 14.29
C LEU A 218 -22.74 -4.14 14.36
N GLU A 219 -23.75 -3.34 14.07
CA GLU A 219 -25.18 -3.73 14.13
C GLU A 219 -25.63 -4.48 12.87
N HIS A 220 -25.18 -4.04 11.69
CA HIS A 220 -25.69 -4.55 10.40
C HIS A 220 -24.70 -5.44 9.64
N GLY A 221 -23.49 -5.63 10.15
CA GLY A 221 -22.45 -6.51 9.60
C GLY A 221 -21.69 -5.89 8.43
N THR A 222 -22.37 -5.52 7.35
CA THR A 222 -21.80 -4.98 6.12
C THR A 222 -22.51 -3.72 5.66
N LEU A 223 -21.91 -2.99 4.72
CA LEU A 223 -22.56 -1.87 4.07
C LEU A 223 -23.86 -2.30 3.34
N ASP A 224 -23.81 -3.43 2.65
CA ASP A 224 -25.00 -3.98 1.98
C ASP A 224 -26.11 -4.32 2.99
N GLY A 225 -25.75 -4.95 4.12
CA GLY A 225 -26.66 -5.22 5.22
C GLY A 225 -27.30 -3.95 5.79
N LEU A 226 -26.48 -2.91 5.98
CA LEU A 226 -26.95 -1.59 6.43
C LEU A 226 -27.90 -0.94 5.41
N VAL A 227 -27.56 -0.96 4.12
CA VAL A 227 -28.40 -0.39 3.05
C VAL A 227 -29.73 -1.14 2.96
N ALA A 228 -29.70 -2.47 3.03
CA ALA A 228 -30.91 -3.30 3.05
C ALA A 228 -31.81 -2.98 4.27
N ALA A 229 -31.22 -2.89 5.47
CA ALA A 229 -31.94 -2.52 6.69
C ALA A 229 -32.49 -1.09 6.62
N ALA A 230 -31.79 -0.16 5.98
CA ALA A 230 -32.29 1.20 5.78
C ALA A 230 -33.48 1.28 4.80
N ALA A 231 -33.58 0.37 3.86
CA ALA A 231 -34.72 0.28 2.93
C ALA A 231 -35.98 -0.32 3.60
N ASP A 232 -35.81 -1.16 4.64
CA ASP A 232 -36.92 -1.73 5.40
C ASP A 232 -37.39 -0.78 6.51
N PRO A 233 -38.68 -0.38 6.56
CA PRO A 233 -39.25 0.41 7.67
C PRO A 233 -39.03 -0.22 9.05
N GLY A 234 -38.97 -1.55 9.15
CA GLY A 234 -38.72 -2.33 10.36
C GLY A 234 -37.25 -2.65 10.64
N GLY A 235 -36.32 -2.25 9.77
CA GLY A 235 -34.91 -2.66 9.78
C GLY A 235 -34.02 -2.03 10.87
N GLY A 236 -34.58 -1.38 11.87
CA GLY A 236 -33.83 -0.85 13.04
C GLY A 236 -33.07 0.46 12.77
N VAL A 237 -32.88 0.86 11.52
CA VAL A 237 -32.14 2.08 11.15
C VAL A 237 -32.94 3.33 11.46
N SER A 238 -32.37 4.29 12.20
CA SER A 238 -33.04 5.55 12.55
C SER A 238 -33.40 6.38 11.32
N ALA A 239 -34.49 7.17 11.40
CA ALA A 239 -34.93 8.03 10.30
C ALA A 239 -33.83 9.00 9.81
N SER A 240 -33.01 9.51 10.75
CA SER A 240 -31.88 10.38 10.41
C SER A 240 -30.80 9.66 9.60
N VAL A 241 -30.40 8.44 10.00
CA VAL A 241 -29.40 7.65 9.28
C VAL A 241 -29.96 7.23 7.91
N ARG A 242 -31.22 6.78 7.85
CA ARG A 242 -31.90 6.43 6.62
C ARG A 242 -31.91 7.58 5.61
N SER A 243 -32.23 8.80 6.07
CA SER A 243 -32.17 10.01 5.22
C SER A 243 -30.77 10.29 4.68
N LYS A 244 -29.72 10.12 5.51
CA LYS A 244 -28.32 10.33 5.11
C LYS A 244 -27.87 9.30 4.08
N LEU A 245 -28.16 8.01 4.30
CA LEU A 245 -27.85 6.93 3.36
C LEU A 245 -28.59 7.12 2.03
N GLY A 246 -29.87 7.52 2.08
CA GLY A 246 -30.66 7.83 0.89
C GLY A 246 -30.08 9.00 0.09
N ALA A 247 -29.62 10.06 0.76
CA ALA A 247 -28.97 11.19 0.11
C ALA A 247 -27.61 10.84 -0.54
N ALA A 248 -26.94 9.80 -0.04
CA ALA A 248 -25.67 9.30 -0.55
C ALA A 248 -25.82 8.06 -1.46
N ALA A 249 -27.03 7.70 -1.87
CA ALA A 249 -27.32 6.43 -2.54
C ALA A 249 -26.48 6.22 -3.81
N ASP A 250 -26.25 7.24 -4.62
CA ASP A 250 -25.46 7.12 -5.85
C ASP A 250 -23.97 6.93 -5.54
N TYR A 251 -23.43 7.60 -4.53
CA TYR A 251 -22.08 7.39 -4.04
C TYR A 251 -21.91 5.95 -3.50
N LEU A 252 -22.84 5.48 -2.66
CA LEU A 252 -22.77 4.15 -2.04
C LEU A 252 -22.87 3.00 -3.05
N LYS A 253 -23.38 3.23 -4.25
CA LYS A 253 -23.39 2.21 -5.33
C LYS A 253 -22.02 1.97 -5.93
N VAL A 254 -21.15 2.98 -5.97
CA VAL A 254 -19.87 2.92 -6.69
C VAL A 254 -18.66 2.91 -5.76
N ALA A 255 -18.75 3.60 -4.63
CA ALA A 255 -17.62 3.77 -3.73
C ALA A 255 -17.03 2.45 -3.20
N PRO A 256 -17.80 1.40 -2.86
CA PRO A 256 -17.20 0.12 -2.45
C PRO A 256 -16.24 -0.49 -3.48
N ALA A 257 -16.55 -0.35 -4.77
CA ALA A 257 -15.66 -0.85 -5.83
C ALA A 257 -14.36 -0.04 -5.92
N VAL A 258 -14.39 1.24 -5.54
CA VAL A 258 -13.20 2.11 -5.53
C VAL A 258 -12.33 1.85 -4.31
N VAL A 259 -12.94 1.61 -3.14
CA VAL A 259 -12.24 1.44 -1.84
C VAL A 259 -11.68 0.03 -1.65
N ASN A 260 -12.39 -0.99 -2.16
CA ASN A 260 -11.89 -2.35 -2.07
C ASN A 260 -10.68 -2.53 -2.98
N VAL A 261 -9.60 -3.08 -2.43
CA VAL A 261 -8.47 -3.51 -3.27
C VAL A 261 -8.86 -4.74 -4.08
N VAL A 262 -8.39 -4.80 -5.31
CA VAL A 262 -8.58 -5.98 -6.17
C VAL A 262 -7.76 -7.14 -5.62
N ARG A 263 -8.32 -8.35 -5.62
CA ARG A 263 -7.70 -9.53 -5.00
C ARG A 263 -7.51 -10.71 -5.94
N ASN A 264 -7.74 -10.52 -7.22
CA ASN A 264 -7.76 -11.60 -8.21
C ASN A 264 -7.12 -11.19 -9.54
N LEU A 265 -6.08 -10.35 -9.50
CA LEU A 265 -5.30 -10.02 -10.69
C LEU A 265 -4.55 -11.26 -11.21
N GLU A 266 -4.36 -11.31 -12.52
CA GLU A 266 -3.45 -12.26 -13.13
C GLU A 266 -2.01 -11.77 -12.93
N LEU A 267 -1.36 -12.23 -11.86
CA LEU A 267 0.02 -11.92 -11.51
C LEU A 267 0.91 -13.16 -11.67
N PRO A 268 2.22 -12.98 -11.91
CA PRO A 268 3.16 -14.10 -11.84
C PRO A 268 3.12 -14.73 -10.45
N SER A 269 3.29 -16.05 -10.38
CA SER A 269 3.51 -16.73 -9.10
C SER A 269 4.74 -16.15 -8.38
N LEU A 270 4.88 -16.39 -7.08
CA LEU A 270 6.04 -15.91 -6.32
C LEU A 270 7.36 -16.48 -6.88
N GLU A 271 7.34 -17.71 -7.42
CA GLU A 271 8.49 -18.34 -8.07
C GLU A 271 8.81 -17.66 -9.40
N GLU A 272 7.82 -17.46 -10.28
CA GLU A 272 8.00 -16.78 -11.57
C GLU A 272 8.45 -15.33 -11.40
N ALA A 273 7.97 -14.65 -10.35
CA ALA A 273 8.40 -13.30 -10.00
C ALA A 273 9.83 -13.25 -9.43
N GLY A 274 10.38 -14.38 -9.00
CA GLY A 274 11.67 -14.43 -8.30
C GLY A 274 11.60 -13.78 -6.93
N ALA A 275 10.52 -14.00 -6.18
CA ALA A 275 10.27 -13.33 -4.90
C ALA A 275 11.15 -13.84 -3.76
N GLU A 276 11.76 -15.03 -3.86
CA GLU A 276 12.64 -15.58 -2.84
C GLU A 276 13.91 -14.73 -2.70
N LEU A 277 14.24 -14.38 -1.48
CA LEU A 277 15.41 -13.54 -1.19
C LEU A 277 16.69 -14.39 -1.12
N HIS A 278 17.68 -13.99 -1.91
CA HIS A 278 18.98 -14.62 -1.96
C HIS A 278 20.13 -13.62 -1.73
N ALA A 279 21.28 -14.14 -1.36
CA ALA A 279 22.50 -13.35 -1.29
C ALA A 279 22.92 -12.89 -2.71
N VAL A 280 23.13 -11.60 -2.89
CA VAL A 280 23.57 -11.03 -4.17
C VAL A 280 25.04 -11.38 -4.42
N ARG A 281 25.34 -11.91 -5.61
CA ARG A 281 26.67 -12.40 -6.00
C ARG A 281 27.07 -11.90 -7.39
N GLY A 282 28.39 -12.01 -7.70
CA GLY A 282 28.94 -11.76 -9.02
C GLY A 282 28.68 -10.34 -9.54
N GLU A 283 28.44 -10.22 -10.85
CA GLU A 283 28.29 -8.93 -11.54
C GLU A 283 27.23 -8.02 -10.95
N ALA A 284 26.11 -8.56 -10.47
CA ALA A 284 25.06 -7.76 -9.84
C ALA A 284 25.54 -7.08 -8.54
N ARG A 285 26.37 -7.79 -7.75
CA ARG A 285 26.98 -7.21 -6.54
C ARG A 285 27.97 -6.12 -6.90
N ASP A 286 28.85 -6.39 -7.87
CA ASP A 286 29.86 -5.42 -8.33
C ASP A 286 29.20 -4.15 -8.84
N GLU A 287 28.09 -4.29 -9.58
CA GLU A 287 27.30 -3.18 -10.09
C GLU A 287 26.62 -2.36 -8.96
N LEU A 288 26.04 -3.03 -7.96
CA LEU A 288 25.50 -2.36 -6.77
C LEU A 288 26.60 -1.57 -6.02
N GLU A 289 27.78 -2.11 -5.87
CA GLU A 289 28.91 -1.44 -5.22
C GLU A 289 29.42 -0.25 -6.07
N ARG A 290 29.39 -0.37 -7.41
CA ARG A 290 29.69 0.74 -8.32
C ARG A 290 28.65 1.86 -8.18
N LEU A 291 27.34 1.53 -8.20
CA LEU A 291 26.25 2.48 -8.00
C LEU A 291 26.32 3.14 -6.63
N ALA A 292 26.73 2.41 -5.58
CA ALA A 292 26.92 2.96 -4.25
C ALA A 292 27.91 4.14 -4.25
N THR A 293 28.95 4.04 -5.06
CA THR A 293 29.95 5.11 -5.22
C THR A 293 29.47 6.24 -6.13
N GLU A 294 28.97 5.87 -7.32
CA GLU A 294 28.52 6.83 -8.34
C GLU A 294 27.37 7.72 -7.85
N TRP A 295 26.42 7.11 -7.14
CA TRP A 295 25.23 7.80 -6.63
C TRP A 295 25.33 8.22 -5.15
N ASN A 296 26.51 8.07 -4.54
CA ASN A 296 26.70 8.37 -3.13
C ASN A 296 25.69 7.65 -2.20
N LEU A 297 25.33 6.40 -2.54
CA LEU A 297 24.40 5.58 -1.76
C LEU A 297 25.06 4.88 -0.57
N GLY A 298 26.36 4.70 -0.64
CA GLY A 298 27.27 4.25 0.44
C GLY A 298 26.70 3.15 1.34
N GLY A 299 26.49 3.50 2.61
CA GLY A 299 26.06 2.55 3.62
C GLY A 299 24.69 1.92 3.41
N SER A 300 23.80 2.50 2.58
CA SER A 300 22.43 1.94 2.34
C SER A 300 22.51 0.68 1.49
N ILE A 301 23.32 0.67 0.42
CA ILE A 301 23.59 -0.54 -0.37
C ILE A 301 24.23 -1.62 0.49
N GLN A 302 25.23 -1.25 1.31
CA GLN A 302 25.92 -2.20 2.19
C GLN A 302 24.97 -2.84 3.20
N ARG A 303 24.08 -2.06 3.81
CA ARG A 303 23.07 -2.59 4.75
C ARG A 303 22.09 -3.53 4.06
N LEU A 304 21.64 -3.20 2.85
CA LEU A 304 20.80 -4.08 2.05
C LEU A 304 21.50 -5.40 1.75
N LEU A 305 22.73 -5.35 1.21
CA LEU A 305 23.52 -6.55 0.93
C LEU A 305 23.75 -7.41 2.18
N GLN A 306 24.07 -6.79 3.33
CA GLN A 306 24.20 -7.51 4.59
C GLN A 306 22.89 -8.18 5.06
N ALA A 307 21.76 -7.55 4.82
CA ALA A 307 20.45 -8.14 5.15
C ALA A 307 20.15 -9.35 4.25
N LEU A 308 20.51 -9.28 2.96
CA LEU A 308 20.34 -10.37 1.98
C LEU A 308 21.38 -11.49 2.18
N ASP A 309 22.63 -11.17 2.54
CA ASP A 309 23.70 -12.17 2.80
C ASP A 309 23.39 -13.11 3.99
N ARG A 310 22.46 -12.73 4.87
CA ARG A 310 21.99 -13.59 5.98
C ARG A 310 20.98 -14.65 5.53
N ARG A 311 20.60 -14.65 4.25
CA ARG A 311 19.70 -15.63 3.66
C ARG A 311 20.51 -16.78 3.08
N PRO A 312 19.98 -18.01 3.09
CA PRO A 312 20.67 -19.18 2.56
C PRO A 312 20.99 -19.06 1.08
#